data_ed9e6fed0c4cfa0bf3d7bc82d81e3a0f
#
_entry.id   ed9e6fed0c4cfa0bf3d7bc82d81e3a0f
#
_cell.length_a   1.000
_cell.length_b   1.000
_cell.length_c   1.000
_cell.angle_alpha   90.00
_cell.angle_beta   90.00
_cell.angle_gamma   90.00
#
_symmetry.space_group_name_H-M   'P 1'
#
loop_
_entity.id
_entity.type
_entity.pdbx_description
1 polymer ?
#
loop_
_entity_poly.entity_id
_entity_poly.type
_entity_poly.pdbx_seq_one_letter_code
_entity_poly.pdbx_strand_id
1 'polypeptide(L)'
;MYICIAKIEKLTVKENISTLLAEKCVGIAGAGGLGSNVAAALVRSGVGHLVIADHDTVSRGNLDRQFYFSDQKGHPKVYALQENLQRINSATRLTLFYGRVTTGNARQLFSGCHVVVEAFDMAPEKEWFALWMTENLPHIPLVMGSGIAGWGLSEKIRVQRSGNLYICGHQLETNEKEVPLMAPGVGL
;
A
#
# COMPACT_ATOMS: atom_id res chain seq x y z
N MET A 1 -6.13 -7.33 7.02
CA MET A 1 -6.95 -6.17 6.60
C MET A 1 -8.40 -6.61 6.47
N TYR A 2 -9.20 -6.43 7.52
CA TYR A 2 -10.64 -6.73 7.51
C TYR A 2 -11.38 -5.52 6.97
N ILE A 3 -11.93 -5.63 5.76
CA ILE A 3 -12.89 -4.65 5.23
C ILE A 3 -14.19 -4.87 6.00
N CYS A 4 -14.67 -3.84 6.69
CA CYS A 4 -15.91 -3.86 7.45
C CYS A 4 -17.10 -3.97 6.47
N ILE A 5 -17.68 -5.16 6.34
CA ILE A 5 -18.83 -5.44 5.49
C ILE A 5 -20.07 -5.44 6.39
N ALA A 6 -20.87 -4.39 6.33
CA ALA A 6 -22.18 -4.35 6.95
C ALA A 6 -23.23 -4.80 5.93
N LYS A 7 -23.98 -5.86 6.24
CA LYS A 7 -25.12 -6.43 5.55
C LYS A 7 -24.86 -7.02 4.16
N ILE A 8 -24.60 -8.33 4.13
CA ILE A 8 -24.77 -9.16 2.93
C ILE A 8 -25.71 -10.32 3.28
N GLU A 9 -26.90 -10.34 2.67
CA GLU A 9 -27.76 -11.51 2.68
C GLU A 9 -27.10 -12.67 1.91
N LYS A 10 -27.35 -13.90 2.37
CA LYS A 10 -26.75 -15.18 1.97
C LYS A 10 -26.70 -15.40 0.45
N LEU A 11 -25.64 -14.95 -0.17
CA LEU A 11 -25.12 -15.46 -1.44
C LEU A 11 -23.76 -16.08 -1.15
N THR A 12 -23.29 -17.02 -1.96
CA THR A 12 -22.01 -17.69 -1.71
C THR A 12 -20.91 -16.64 -1.51
N VAL A 13 -20.51 -16.44 -0.25
CA VAL A 13 -19.71 -15.30 0.24
C VAL A 13 -18.44 -15.08 -0.59
N LYS A 14 -17.88 -16.13 -1.17
CA LYS A 14 -16.64 -16.08 -1.94
C LYS A 14 -16.82 -15.48 -3.34
N GLU A 15 -17.87 -15.79 -4.07
CA GLU A 15 -18.12 -15.29 -5.43
C GLU A 15 -18.49 -13.80 -5.41
N ASN A 16 -19.23 -13.37 -4.39
CA ASN A 16 -19.59 -11.97 -4.23
C ASN A 16 -18.41 -11.06 -3.87
N ILE A 17 -17.49 -11.53 -3.00
CA ILE A 17 -16.31 -10.76 -2.64
C ILE A 17 -15.38 -10.60 -3.84
N SER A 18 -15.13 -11.66 -4.61
CA SER A 18 -14.29 -11.59 -5.81
C SER A 18 -14.84 -10.62 -6.85
N THR A 19 -16.14 -10.67 -7.13
CA THR A 19 -16.80 -9.76 -8.07
C THR A 19 -16.72 -8.32 -7.57
N LEU A 20 -16.98 -8.11 -6.28
CA LEU A 20 -16.91 -6.77 -5.67
C LEU A 20 -15.49 -6.20 -5.73
N LEU A 21 -14.46 -7.00 -5.45
CA LEU A 21 -13.06 -6.57 -5.49
C LEU A 21 -12.59 -6.30 -6.92
N ALA A 22 -13.07 -7.05 -7.92
CA ALA A 22 -12.74 -6.84 -9.33
C ALA A 22 -13.17 -5.46 -9.84
N GLU A 23 -14.17 -4.85 -9.22
CA GLU A 23 -14.64 -3.49 -9.55
C GLU A 23 -13.89 -2.38 -8.78
N LYS A 24 -13.04 -2.72 -7.83
CA LYS A 24 -12.36 -1.73 -6.98
C LYS A 24 -11.06 -1.25 -7.59
N CYS A 25 -10.79 0.04 -7.36
CA CYS A 25 -9.54 0.71 -7.65
C CYS A 25 -8.88 1.11 -6.34
N VAL A 26 -7.61 0.71 -6.15
CA VAL A 26 -6.81 1.07 -4.97
C VAL A 26 -5.58 1.84 -5.43
N GLY A 27 -5.38 3.02 -4.83
CA GLY A 27 -4.16 3.81 -4.98
C GLY A 27 -3.09 3.35 -4.01
N ILE A 28 -1.83 3.33 -4.44
CA ILE A 28 -0.67 2.99 -3.60
C ILE A 28 0.39 4.07 -3.82
N ALA A 29 0.60 4.89 -2.82
CA ALA A 29 1.60 5.94 -2.79
C ALA A 29 2.87 5.41 -2.10
N GLY A 30 3.88 5.07 -2.90
CA GLY A 30 5.10 4.37 -2.50
C GLY A 30 5.06 2.87 -2.79
N ALA A 31 6.11 2.34 -3.45
CA ALA A 31 6.26 0.92 -3.79
C ALA A 31 7.46 0.28 -3.04
N GLY A 32 7.71 0.75 -1.82
CA GLY A 32 8.72 0.21 -0.92
C GLY A 32 8.30 -1.07 -0.21
N GLY A 33 8.77 -1.25 1.03
CA GLY A 33 8.50 -2.43 1.85
C GLY A 33 7.01 -2.69 2.05
N LEU A 34 6.27 -1.68 2.49
CA LEU A 34 4.83 -1.78 2.70
C LEU A 34 4.09 -1.85 1.35
N GLY A 35 4.32 -0.87 0.46
CA GLY A 35 3.52 -0.72 -0.75
C GLY A 35 3.64 -1.88 -1.73
N SER A 36 4.85 -2.43 -1.94
CA SER A 36 5.04 -3.57 -2.85
C SER A 36 4.35 -4.84 -2.34
N ASN A 37 4.40 -5.10 -1.03
CA ASN A 37 3.73 -6.26 -0.43
C ASN A 37 2.21 -6.09 -0.39
N VAL A 38 1.71 -4.89 -0.09
CA VAL A 38 0.27 -4.57 -0.17
C VAL A 38 -0.23 -4.75 -1.60
N ALA A 39 0.50 -4.27 -2.62
CA ALA A 39 0.14 -4.47 -4.02
C ALA A 39 -0.01 -5.96 -4.36
N ALA A 40 0.98 -6.79 -3.96
CA ALA A 40 0.93 -8.23 -4.18
C ALA A 40 -0.26 -8.90 -3.47
N ALA A 41 -0.57 -8.50 -2.23
CA ALA A 41 -1.71 -9.01 -1.47
C ALA A 41 -3.04 -8.62 -2.13
N LEU A 42 -3.19 -7.39 -2.59
CA LEU A 42 -4.40 -6.90 -3.26
C LEU A 42 -4.65 -7.61 -4.59
N VAL A 43 -3.60 -7.83 -5.41
CA VAL A 43 -3.70 -8.58 -6.67
C VAL A 43 -4.10 -10.03 -6.41
N ARG A 44 -3.53 -10.67 -5.38
CA ARG A 44 -3.94 -12.03 -4.96
C ARG A 44 -5.38 -12.10 -4.48
N SER A 45 -5.89 -11.03 -3.89
CA SER A 45 -7.28 -10.91 -3.43
C SER A 45 -8.27 -10.61 -4.57
N GLY A 46 -7.78 -10.34 -5.79
CA GLY A 46 -8.64 -10.10 -6.95
C GLY A 46 -9.09 -8.65 -7.12
N VAL A 47 -8.35 -7.66 -6.56
CA VAL A 47 -8.63 -6.24 -6.82
C VAL A 47 -8.41 -5.95 -8.30
N GLY A 48 -9.42 -5.31 -8.94
CA GLY A 48 -9.44 -5.15 -10.38
C GLY A 48 -8.52 -4.05 -10.92
N HIS A 49 -8.16 -3.03 -10.10
CA HIS A 49 -7.30 -1.94 -10.54
C HIS A 49 -6.41 -1.42 -9.44
N LEU A 50 -5.12 -1.26 -9.72
CA LEU A 50 -4.17 -0.56 -8.86
C LEU A 50 -3.59 0.66 -9.57
N VAL A 51 -3.51 1.78 -8.87
CA VAL A 51 -2.74 2.98 -9.26
C VAL A 51 -1.51 3.02 -8.35
N ILE A 52 -0.31 2.86 -8.92
CA ILE A 52 0.93 2.74 -8.15
C ILE A 52 1.86 3.88 -8.52
N ALA A 53 2.30 4.64 -7.53
CA ALA A 53 3.22 5.76 -7.69
C ALA A 53 4.48 5.55 -6.85
N ASP A 54 5.66 5.64 -7.48
CA ASP A 54 6.97 5.61 -6.83
C ASP A 54 8.02 6.23 -7.75
N HIS A 55 9.08 6.82 -7.21
CA HIS A 55 10.15 7.46 -7.97
C HIS A 55 11.49 6.73 -7.92
N ASP A 56 11.58 5.67 -7.12
CA ASP A 56 12.83 4.95 -6.87
C ASP A 56 13.10 3.85 -7.90
N THR A 57 14.33 3.36 -7.85
CA THR A 57 14.78 2.13 -8.52
C THR A 57 15.03 1.01 -7.50
N VAL A 58 14.95 -0.22 -7.96
CA VAL A 58 15.24 -1.40 -7.14
C VAL A 58 16.73 -1.43 -6.81
N SER A 59 17.07 -1.52 -5.53
CA SER A 59 18.44 -1.67 -5.03
C SER A 59 18.63 -3.01 -4.31
N ARG A 60 19.89 -3.40 -4.09
CA ARG A 60 20.20 -4.63 -3.34
C ARG A 60 19.61 -4.63 -1.92
N GLY A 61 19.63 -3.47 -1.24
CA GLY A 61 19.07 -3.32 0.11
C GLY A 61 17.54 -3.36 0.18
N ASN A 62 16.86 -3.44 -0.97
CA ASN A 62 15.41 -3.59 -1.00
C ASN A 62 14.96 -5.07 -0.99
N LEU A 63 15.85 -5.99 -1.41
CA LEU A 63 15.49 -7.39 -1.70
C LEU A 63 15.20 -8.22 -0.45
N ASP A 64 15.53 -7.74 0.71
CA ASP A 64 15.28 -8.40 1.99
C ASP A 64 13.83 -8.27 2.48
N ARG A 65 13.09 -7.25 2.00
CA ARG A 65 11.73 -6.96 2.50
C ARG A 65 10.75 -6.42 1.47
N GLN A 66 11.19 -6.04 0.26
CA GLN A 66 10.33 -5.54 -0.81
C GLN A 66 10.06 -6.64 -1.84
N PHE A 67 8.92 -6.59 -2.50
CA PHE A 67 8.49 -7.60 -3.47
C PHE A 67 9.18 -7.43 -4.83
N TYR A 68 10.51 -7.55 -4.82
CA TYR A 68 11.39 -7.48 -6.00
C TYR A 68 12.37 -8.64 -6.03
N PHE A 69 12.98 -8.86 -7.21
CA PHE A 69 13.93 -9.93 -7.46
C PHE A 69 15.29 -9.38 -7.87
N SER A 70 16.33 -10.21 -7.75
CA SER A 70 17.73 -9.80 -7.93
C SER A 70 18.07 -9.32 -9.35
N ASP A 71 17.39 -9.85 -10.35
CA ASP A 71 17.50 -9.48 -11.76
C ASP A 71 16.86 -8.13 -12.09
N GLN A 72 16.01 -7.62 -11.20
CA GLN A 72 15.34 -6.33 -11.37
C GLN A 72 16.15 -5.13 -10.83
N LYS A 73 17.36 -5.35 -10.33
CA LYS A 73 18.22 -4.26 -9.84
C LYS A 73 18.42 -3.17 -10.89
N GLY A 74 18.26 -1.91 -10.47
CA GLY A 74 18.37 -0.74 -11.32
C GLY A 74 17.11 -0.40 -12.10
N HIS A 75 16.11 -1.28 -12.16
CA HIS A 75 14.83 -0.99 -12.80
C HIS A 75 13.98 -0.06 -11.91
N PRO A 76 13.20 0.86 -12.49
CA PRO A 76 12.24 1.63 -11.70
C PRO A 76 11.26 0.71 -10.97
N LYS A 77 11.02 0.98 -9.69
CA LYS A 77 10.20 0.11 -8.83
C LYS A 77 8.81 -0.15 -9.40
N VAL A 78 8.16 0.87 -9.96
CA VAL A 78 6.81 0.71 -10.51
C VAL A 78 6.74 -0.28 -11.67
N TYR A 79 7.76 -0.32 -12.53
CA TYR A 79 7.80 -1.26 -13.67
C TYR A 79 8.21 -2.65 -13.24
N ALA A 80 9.20 -2.78 -12.36
CA ALA A 80 9.59 -4.05 -11.78
C ALA A 80 8.41 -4.69 -11.01
N LEU A 81 7.66 -3.87 -10.26
CA LEU A 81 6.47 -4.34 -9.56
C LEU A 81 5.36 -4.77 -10.52
N GLN A 82 5.15 -4.04 -11.62
CA GLN A 82 4.19 -4.43 -12.67
C GLN A 82 4.45 -5.86 -13.16
N GLU A 83 5.67 -6.17 -13.53
CA GLU A 83 6.06 -7.51 -14.00
C GLU A 83 5.72 -8.58 -12.96
N ASN A 84 6.05 -8.33 -11.70
CA ASN A 84 5.79 -9.27 -10.60
C ASN A 84 4.29 -9.46 -10.37
N LEU A 85 3.51 -8.39 -10.40
CA LEU A 85 2.06 -8.43 -10.18
C LEU A 85 1.33 -9.13 -11.33
N GLN A 86 1.74 -8.90 -12.58
CA GLN A 86 1.16 -9.56 -13.74
C GLN A 86 1.40 -11.08 -13.74
N ARG A 87 2.48 -11.55 -13.12
CA ARG A 87 2.74 -12.99 -12.90
C ARG A 87 1.81 -13.61 -11.84
N ILE A 88 1.22 -12.79 -10.96
CA ILE A 88 0.21 -13.25 -9.98
C ILE A 88 -1.17 -13.28 -10.64
N ASN A 89 -1.59 -12.18 -11.25
CA ASN A 89 -2.89 -12.05 -11.91
C ASN A 89 -2.82 -11.00 -13.02
N SER A 90 -2.84 -11.46 -14.27
CA SER A 90 -2.79 -10.59 -15.45
C SER A 90 -4.09 -9.81 -15.71
N ALA A 91 -5.20 -10.17 -15.06
CA ALA A 91 -6.48 -9.47 -15.21
C ALA A 91 -6.53 -8.15 -14.42
N THR A 92 -5.68 -7.96 -13.40
CA THR A 92 -5.62 -6.71 -12.66
C THR A 92 -5.06 -5.59 -13.53
N ARG A 93 -5.84 -4.52 -13.72
CA ARG A 93 -5.37 -3.32 -14.42
C ARG A 93 -4.37 -2.56 -13.54
N LEU A 94 -3.24 -2.15 -14.14
CA LEU A 94 -2.20 -1.39 -13.45
C LEU A 94 -2.01 -0.04 -14.13
N THR A 95 -2.16 1.04 -13.39
CA THR A 95 -1.78 2.40 -13.77
C THR A 95 -0.54 2.79 -12.98
N LEU A 96 0.55 3.08 -13.66
CA LEU A 96 1.85 3.33 -13.06
C LEU A 96 2.26 4.78 -13.23
N PHE A 97 2.80 5.36 -12.18
CA PHE A 97 3.39 6.67 -12.19
C PHE A 97 4.83 6.59 -11.65
N TYR A 98 5.80 6.69 -12.56
CA TYR A 98 7.21 6.79 -12.18
C TYR A 98 7.56 8.25 -11.91
N GLY A 99 7.57 8.64 -10.64
CA GLY A 99 7.83 10.00 -10.21
C GLY A 99 7.40 10.26 -8.76
N ARG A 100 7.81 11.38 -8.22
CA ARG A 100 7.38 11.81 -6.88
C ARG A 100 5.91 12.21 -6.88
N VAL A 101 5.18 11.74 -5.89
CA VAL A 101 3.85 12.25 -5.58
C VAL A 101 4.00 13.64 -4.97
N THR A 102 3.24 14.59 -5.46
CA THR A 102 3.26 15.99 -5.03
C THR A 102 1.84 16.53 -4.92
N THR A 103 1.66 17.69 -4.30
CA THR A 103 0.37 18.39 -4.25
C THR A 103 -0.19 18.69 -5.65
N GLY A 104 0.68 18.85 -6.65
CA GLY A 104 0.29 19.13 -8.04
C GLY A 104 -0.25 17.93 -8.82
N ASN A 105 0.14 16.69 -8.44
CA ASN A 105 -0.27 15.49 -9.18
C ASN A 105 -1.14 14.51 -8.37
N ALA A 106 -1.16 14.61 -7.05
CA ALA A 106 -1.86 13.66 -6.18
C ALA A 106 -3.36 13.54 -6.50
N ARG A 107 -4.05 14.65 -6.83
CA ARG A 107 -5.46 14.62 -7.23
C ARG A 107 -5.67 13.82 -8.51
N GLN A 108 -4.85 14.05 -9.53
CA GLN A 108 -4.94 13.32 -10.81
C GLN A 108 -4.69 11.81 -10.61
N LEU A 109 -3.74 11.46 -9.75
CA LEU A 109 -3.41 10.06 -9.48
C LEU A 109 -4.51 9.33 -8.72
N PHE A 110 -5.07 9.93 -7.68
CA PHE A 110 -5.84 9.20 -6.68
C PHE A 110 -7.32 9.52 -6.61
N SER A 111 -7.83 10.56 -7.29
CA SER A 111 -9.26 10.94 -7.19
C SER A 111 -10.23 9.86 -7.70
N GLY A 112 -9.78 8.96 -8.56
CA GLY A 112 -10.58 7.83 -9.05
C GLY A 112 -10.45 6.55 -8.22
N CYS A 113 -9.70 6.57 -7.11
CA CYS A 113 -9.51 5.41 -6.25
C CYS A 113 -10.63 5.29 -5.21
N HIS A 114 -11.00 4.06 -4.87
CA HIS A 114 -11.95 3.78 -3.78
C HIS A 114 -11.27 3.81 -2.40
N VAL A 115 -9.97 3.56 -2.36
CA VAL A 115 -9.10 3.61 -1.17
C VAL A 115 -7.71 3.99 -1.62
N VAL A 116 -6.97 4.73 -0.81
CA VAL A 116 -5.55 5.00 -1.02
C VAL A 116 -4.74 4.43 0.14
N VAL A 117 -3.62 3.77 -0.19
CA VAL A 117 -2.63 3.31 0.77
C VAL A 117 -1.43 4.24 0.69
N GLU A 118 -1.09 4.85 1.81
CA GLU A 118 0.14 5.60 1.99
C GLU A 118 1.24 4.64 2.48
N ALA A 119 2.33 4.55 1.73
CA ALA A 119 3.43 3.63 1.96
C ALA A 119 4.83 4.28 1.80
N PHE A 120 4.93 5.58 2.06
CA PHE A 120 6.19 6.30 2.09
C PHE A 120 7.02 5.88 3.33
N ASP A 121 8.32 6.02 3.25
CA ASP A 121 9.26 5.73 4.34
C ASP A 121 9.66 6.99 5.14
N MET A 122 9.54 8.18 4.55
CA MET A 122 9.93 9.44 5.18
C MET A 122 8.75 10.07 5.95
N ALA A 123 8.94 10.33 7.24
CA ALA A 123 7.91 10.92 8.09
C ALA A 123 7.32 12.24 7.55
N PRO A 124 8.11 13.20 7.02
CA PRO A 124 7.55 14.41 6.42
C PRO A 124 6.68 14.13 5.18
N GLU A 125 7.01 13.10 4.38
CA GLU A 125 6.21 12.72 3.22
C GLU A 125 4.87 12.11 3.64
N LYS A 126 4.86 11.29 4.68
CA LYS A 126 3.64 10.73 5.28
C LYS A 126 2.72 11.83 5.82
N GLU A 127 3.27 12.78 6.56
CA GLU A 127 2.53 13.87 7.20
C GLU A 127 1.83 14.75 6.17
N TRP A 128 2.58 15.31 5.20
CA TRP A 128 1.98 16.19 4.21
C TRP A 128 0.94 15.46 3.36
N PHE A 129 1.18 14.19 3.00
CA PHE A 129 0.25 13.44 2.17
C PHE A 129 -1.05 13.12 2.92
N ALA A 130 -0.95 12.74 4.20
CA ALA A 130 -2.13 12.52 5.03
C ALA A 130 -2.98 13.78 5.19
N LEU A 131 -2.35 14.93 5.49
CA LEU A 131 -3.02 16.22 5.56
C LEU A 131 -3.67 16.58 4.22
N TRP A 132 -2.90 16.48 3.14
CA TRP A 132 -3.40 16.80 1.80
C TRP A 132 -4.60 15.92 1.40
N MET A 133 -4.55 14.61 1.66
CA MET A 133 -5.65 13.69 1.36
C MET A 133 -6.91 14.02 2.15
N THR A 134 -6.77 14.31 3.44
CA THR A 134 -7.92 14.65 4.31
C THR A 134 -8.58 15.98 3.92
N GLU A 135 -7.81 16.93 3.42
CA GLU A 135 -8.33 18.23 2.97
C GLU A 135 -8.91 18.18 1.54
N ASN A 136 -8.26 17.47 0.63
CA ASN A 136 -8.55 17.55 -0.81
C ASN A 136 -9.39 16.40 -1.34
N LEU A 137 -9.32 15.21 -0.72
CA LEU A 137 -10.07 14.00 -1.07
C LEU A 137 -10.70 13.34 0.17
N PRO A 138 -11.45 14.09 1.01
CA PRO A 138 -11.94 13.61 2.32
C PRO A 138 -12.90 12.43 2.22
N HIS A 139 -13.48 12.19 1.06
CA HIS A 139 -14.39 11.07 0.80
C HIS A 139 -13.66 9.76 0.49
N ILE A 140 -12.36 9.80 0.20
CA ILE A 140 -11.56 8.61 -0.10
C ILE A 140 -10.85 8.16 1.18
N PRO A 141 -11.09 6.94 1.67
CA PRO A 141 -10.36 6.39 2.80
C PRO A 141 -8.86 6.33 2.53
N LEU A 142 -8.07 6.80 3.49
CA LEU A 142 -6.63 6.71 3.50
C LEU A 142 -6.20 5.69 4.55
N VAL A 143 -5.45 4.67 4.13
CA VAL A 143 -4.83 3.67 5.01
C VAL A 143 -3.33 3.92 5.01
N MET A 144 -2.74 4.09 6.18
CA MET A 144 -1.31 4.34 6.31
C MET A 144 -0.67 3.47 7.39
N GLY A 145 0.58 3.12 7.19
CA GLY A 145 1.40 2.46 8.19
C GLY A 145 2.00 3.47 9.17
N SER A 146 1.95 3.19 10.47
CA SER A 146 2.68 3.94 11.48
C SER A 146 3.81 3.11 12.07
N GLY A 147 4.91 3.76 12.35
CA GLY A 147 6.08 3.15 12.94
C GLY A 147 6.97 2.42 11.93
N ILE A 148 8.12 1.99 12.41
CA ILE A 148 9.07 1.19 11.64
C ILE A 148 8.78 -0.27 11.97
N ALA A 149 8.61 -1.07 10.92
CA ALA A 149 8.49 -2.51 11.08
C ALA A 149 9.83 -3.08 11.55
N GLY A 150 9.90 -3.42 12.83
CA GLY A 150 11.03 -4.04 13.46
C GLY A 150 10.79 -5.52 13.75
N TRP A 151 11.62 -6.08 14.59
CA TRP A 151 11.51 -7.46 15.05
C TRP A 151 10.52 -7.59 16.21
N GLY A 152 9.61 -8.55 16.12
CA GLY A 152 8.64 -8.86 17.19
C GLY A 152 7.51 -7.84 17.31
N LEU A 153 6.80 -7.92 18.43
CA LEU A 153 5.72 -6.98 18.81
C LEU A 153 4.49 -6.96 17.87
N SER A 154 4.32 -7.99 17.03
CA SER A 154 3.13 -8.09 16.15
C SER A 154 1.81 -8.07 16.92
N GLU A 155 1.80 -8.53 18.17
CA GLU A 155 0.65 -8.45 19.06
C GLU A 155 0.28 -7.02 19.50
N LYS A 156 1.16 -6.06 19.27
CA LYS A 156 0.95 -4.62 19.56
C LYS A 156 0.43 -3.84 18.35
N ILE A 157 0.35 -4.45 17.19
CA ILE A 157 -0.23 -3.81 16.01
C ILE A 157 -1.70 -3.49 16.30
N ARG A 158 -2.07 -2.23 16.09
CA ARG A 158 -3.43 -1.71 16.25
C ARG A 158 -3.84 -0.92 15.03
N VAL A 159 -5.13 -0.88 14.78
CA VAL A 159 -5.71 0.01 13.79
C VAL A 159 -6.43 1.13 14.54
N GLN A 160 -5.99 2.35 14.31
CA GLN A 160 -6.68 3.56 14.75
C GLN A 160 -7.45 4.15 13.59
N ARG A 161 -8.64 4.68 13.89
CA ARG A 161 -9.50 5.32 12.90
C ARG A 161 -9.90 6.72 13.35
N SER A 162 -9.74 7.70 12.47
CA SER A 162 -10.28 9.05 12.62
C SER A 162 -10.96 9.45 11.31
N GLY A 163 -12.29 9.46 11.28
CA GLY A 163 -13.04 9.66 10.05
C GLY A 163 -12.72 8.59 9.00
N ASN A 164 -12.16 9.02 7.87
CA ASN A 164 -11.70 8.17 6.77
C ASN A 164 -10.18 7.90 6.79
N LEU A 165 -9.47 8.31 7.85
CA LEU A 165 -8.07 7.98 8.07
C LEU A 165 -7.96 6.72 8.93
N TYR A 166 -7.19 5.73 8.45
CA TYR A 166 -6.88 4.48 9.15
C TYR A 166 -5.37 4.39 9.31
N ILE A 167 -4.89 4.34 10.55
CA ILE A 167 -3.47 4.22 10.88
C ILE A 167 -3.23 2.82 11.44
N CYS A 168 -2.42 2.03 10.74
CA CYS A 168 -2.11 0.65 11.11
C CYS A 168 -0.66 0.57 11.59
N GLY A 169 -0.43 0.02 12.76
CA GLY A 169 0.91 -0.19 13.31
C GLY A 169 0.94 -0.16 14.83
N HIS A 170 2.13 -0.28 15.39
CA HIS A 170 2.34 -0.05 16.81
C HIS A 170 2.86 1.37 17.02
N GLN A 171 2.35 2.06 18.03
CA GLN A 171 2.66 3.46 18.32
C GLN A 171 3.84 3.63 19.30
N LEU A 172 4.73 2.66 19.33
CA LEU A 172 5.92 2.78 20.16
C LEU A 172 6.96 3.62 19.41
N GLU A 173 7.51 4.61 20.10
CA GLU A 173 8.74 5.26 19.66
C GLU A 173 9.85 4.22 19.66
N THR A 174 10.11 3.61 18.52
CA THR A 174 11.27 2.73 18.35
C THR A 174 12.45 3.57 17.89
N ASN A 175 13.57 3.44 18.58
CA ASN A 175 14.84 3.98 18.12
C ASN A 175 15.22 3.25 16.82
N GLU A 176 15.12 3.92 15.68
CA GLU A 176 15.39 3.37 14.34
C GLU A 176 16.75 2.69 14.21
N LYS A 177 17.69 3.05 15.08
CA LYS A 177 19.06 2.54 15.07
C LYS A 177 19.22 1.16 15.71
N GLU A 178 18.25 0.68 16.48
CA GLU A 178 18.38 -0.53 17.31
C GLU A 178 17.62 -1.74 16.77
N VAL A 179 16.71 -1.55 15.81
CA VAL A 179 15.88 -2.65 15.31
C VAL A 179 16.01 -2.79 13.79
N PRO A 180 16.56 -3.90 13.29
CA PRO A 180 16.69 -4.10 11.86
C PRO A 180 15.32 -4.21 11.19
N LEU A 181 15.17 -3.57 10.03
CA LEU A 181 13.99 -3.75 9.18
C LEU A 181 13.99 -5.18 8.63
N MET A 182 12.97 -5.94 8.94
CA MET A 182 12.85 -7.34 8.49
C MET A 182 11.50 -7.59 7.81
N ALA A 183 11.51 -8.44 6.79
CA ALA A 183 10.35 -8.78 6.01
C ALA A 183 9.11 -9.20 6.84
N PRO A 184 9.20 -10.01 7.90
CA PRO A 184 8.05 -10.37 8.71
C PRO A 184 7.35 -9.18 9.36
N GLY A 185 8.09 -8.15 9.76
CA GLY A 185 7.49 -6.94 10.34
C GLY A 185 6.94 -5.97 9.31
N VAL A 186 7.41 -6.03 8.07
CA VAL A 186 6.96 -5.16 6.97
C VAL A 186 5.71 -5.72 6.29
N GLY A 187 5.53 -7.03 6.27
CA GLY A 187 4.43 -7.71 5.60
C GLY A 187 3.16 -7.88 6.44
N LEU A 188 3.19 -7.52 7.73
CA LEU A 188 2.04 -7.59 8.64
C LEU A 188 1.25 -6.30 8.67
#